data_d588476a5cd6a68b3770b78aa98f6f35
#
_entry.id   d588476a5cd6a68b3770b78aa98f6f35
#
_cell.length_a   1.000
_cell.length_b   1.000
_cell.length_c   1.000
_cell.angle_alpha   90.00
_cell.angle_beta   90.00
_cell.angle_gamma   90.00
#
_symmetry.space_group_name_H-M   'P 1'
#
loop_
_entity.id
_entity.type
_entity.pdbx_description
1 polymer ?
#
loop_
_entity_poly.entity_id
_entity_poly.type
_entity_poly.pdbx_seq_one_letter_code
_entity_poly.pdbx_strand_id
1 'polypeptide(L)'
;MKILLLADQAEPTLWEHLDKRKLEGVELVLACGDLPASYLSFLTCFTAAPILYIRGNHDDRYAQNPPEGCLCIEDQVVTVGGLRILGLGGSMRYNRGVNQYTEKQMRQRVQKLRFKLWRSGGIDILMTHSPARDLGDDADLAHTGFKTFLDVMEKYRPRYMVHGHVHQNYQYNFKRVRHHGDTTVINAFGHYLLDVPVTEHS
;
A
#
# COMPACT_ATOMS: atom_id res chain seq x y z
N MET A 1 -2.52 17.07 -3.39
CA MET A 1 -2.92 16.22 -2.22
C MET A 1 -1.68 15.66 -1.57
N LYS A 2 -1.50 15.88 -0.28
CA LYS A 2 -0.37 15.36 0.50
C LYS A 2 -0.76 14.04 1.15
N ILE A 3 -0.07 12.96 0.79
CA ILE A 3 -0.37 11.60 1.24
C ILE A 3 0.76 11.09 2.12
N LEU A 4 0.43 10.58 3.30
CA LEU A 4 1.37 9.86 4.16
C LEU A 4 1.29 8.36 3.86
N LEU A 5 2.40 7.78 3.40
CA LEU A 5 2.55 6.35 3.15
C LEU A 5 3.22 5.71 4.36
N LEU A 6 2.72 4.55 4.81
CA LEU A 6 3.23 3.79 5.96
C LEU A 6 3.29 2.30 5.62
N ALA A 7 4.35 1.60 6.03
CA ALA A 7 4.45 0.13 5.95
C ALA A 7 5.47 -0.44 6.92
N ASP A 8 5.25 -1.68 7.36
CA ASP A 8 6.16 -2.62 8.04
C ASP A 8 6.66 -2.17 9.41
N GLN A 9 7.05 -0.92 9.57
CA GLN A 9 7.59 -0.38 10.81
C GLN A 9 6.80 0.85 11.25
N ALA A 10 6.28 0.81 12.47
CA ALA A 10 5.71 2.00 13.08
C ALA A 10 6.82 3.06 13.28
N GLU A 11 6.58 4.26 12.78
CA GLU A 11 7.53 5.37 12.87
C GLU A 11 7.52 5.94 14.29
N PRO A 12 8.65 5.91 15.05
CA PRO A 12 8.68 6.38 16.43
C PRO A 12 8.21 7.83 16.60
N THR A 13 8.49 8.69 15.63
CA THR A 13 8.08 10.10 15.66
C THR A 13 6.61 10.31 15.27
N LEU A 14 5.89 9.27 14.92
CA LEU A 14 4.44 9.25 14.70
C LEU A 14 3.70 8.43 15.77
N TRP A 15 4.41 7.85 16.73
CA TRP A 15 3.84 7.05 17.82
C TRP A 15 4.42 7.41 19.18
N GLU A 16 5.63 6.87 19.53
CA GLU A 16 6.22 7.00 20.88
C GLU A 16 6.61 8.44 21.22
N HIS A 17 7.04 9.20 20.23
CA HIS A 17 7.49 10.59 20.34
C HIS A 17 6.80 11.46 19.30
N LEU A 18 5.46 11.51 19.36
CA LEU A 18 4.64 12.14 18.33
C LEU A 18 5.06 13.57 17.98
N ASP A 19 5.60 13.76 16.81
CA ASP A 19 5.83 15.07 16.18
C ASP A 19 4.64 15.41 15.26
N LYS A 20 3.68 16.17 15.76
CA LYS A 20 2.46 16.55 15.03
C LYS A 20 2.76 17.28 13.70
N ARG A 21 3.92 17.94 13.57
CA ARG A 21 4.33 18.62 12.32
C ARG A 21 4.41 17.66 11.12
N LYS A 22 4.70 16.38 11.37
CA LYS A 22 4.71 15.34 10.32
C LYS A 22 3.32 15.03 9.77
N LEU A 23 2.25 15.36 10.50
CA LEU A 23 0.86 15.20 10.08
C LEU A 23 0.26 16.48 9.49
N GLU A 24 0.99 17.61 9.54
CA GLU A 24 0.51 18.88 9.02
C GLU A 24 0.29 18.84 7.51
N GLY A 25 -0.94 19.19 7.10
CA GLY A 25 -1.35 19.21 5.71
C GLY A 25 -1.49 17.82 5.07
N VAL A 26 -1.39 16.72 5.84
CA VAL A 26 -1.72 15.38 5.35
C VAL A 26 -3.22 15.29 5.12
N GLU A 27 -3.62 14.92 3.91
CA GLU A 27 -5.01 14.81 3.46
C GLU A 27 -5.47 13.36 3.31
N LEU A 28 -4.51 12.39 3.29
CA LEU A 28 -4.77 10.97 3.18
C LEU A 28 -3.61 10.18 3.80
N VAL A 29 -3.91 9.08 4.47
CA VAL A 29 -2.91 8.10 4.94
C VAL A 29 -3.15 6.75 4.25
N LEU A 30 -2.11 6.16 3.67
CA LEU A 30 -2.12 4.82 3.08
C LEU A 30 -1.19 3.90 3.86
N ALA A 31 -1.76 2.94 4.59
CA ALA A 31 -1.04 1.95 5.39
C ALA A 31 -0.94 0.62 4.61
N CYS A 32 0.24 0.34 4.07
CA CYS A 32 0.51 -0.75 3.13
C CYS A 32 0.77 -2.11 3.81
N GLY A 33 0.31 -2.30 5.05
CA GLY A 33 0.37 -3.58 5.80
C GLY A 33 1.56 -3.72 6.74
N ASP A 34 1.52 -4.78 7.54
CA ASP A 34 2.50 -5.17 8.56
C ASP A 34 2.76 -4.07 9.62
N LEU A 35 1.68 -3.42 10.05
CA LEU A 35 1.71 -2.38 11.08
C LEU A 35 0.85 -2.79 12.28
N PRO A 36 1.20 -2.40 13.52
CA PRO A 36 0.32 -2.64 14.68
C PRO A 36 -1.03 -1.95 14.49
N ALA A 37 -2.16 -2.66 14.72
CA ALA A 37 -3.49 -2.06 14.66
C ALA A 37 -3.63 -0.86 15.60
N SER A 38 -3.04 -0.94 16.81
CA SER A 38 -3.01 0.13 17.80
C SER A 38 -2.29 1.39 17.30
N TYR A 39 -1.24 1.23 16.48
CA TYR A 39 -0.55 2.36 15.87
C TYR A 39 -1.45 3.12 14.89
N LEU A 40 -2.15 2.40 14.00
CA LEU A 40 -3.08 3.03 13.07
C LEU A 40 -4.27 3.67 13.78
N SER A 41 -4.84 2.99 14.78
CA SER A 41 -5.91 3.55 15.63
C SER A 41 -5.46 4.79 16.40
N PHE A 42 -4.22 4.80 16.90
CA PHE A 42 -3.65 5.98 17.56
C PHE A 42 -3.56 7.17 16.60
N LEU A 43 -3.14 6.98 15.37
CA LEU A 43 -3.01 8.07 14.39
C LEU A 43 -4.36 8.75 14.11
N THR A 44 -5.49 8.02 14.17
CA THR A 44 -6.83 8.62 13.97
C THR A 44 -7.17 9.70 15.00
N CYS A 45 -6.51 9.70 16.17
CA CYS A 45 -6.69 10.72 17.19
C CYS A 45 -5.96 12.05 16.87
N PHE A 46 -5.04 12.05 15.90
CA PHE A 46 -4.14 13.17 15.63
C PHE A 46 -4.22 13.72 14.21
N THR A 47 -4.98 13.08 13.34
CA THR A 47 -5.24 13.57 11.98
C THR A 47 -6.72 13.42 11.63
N ALA A 48 -7.26 14.41 10.90
CA ALA A 48 -8.58 14.32 10.28
C ALA A 48 -8.54 13.60 8.90
N ALA A 49 -7.33 13.31 8.38
CA ALA A 49 -7.16 12.60 7.13
C ALA A 49 -7.68 11.16 7.26
N PRO A 50 -8.46 10.65 6.29
CA PRO A 50 -8.86 9.25 6.30
C PRO A 50 -7.61 8.34 6.23
N ILE A 51 -7.63 7.26 7.02
CA ILE A 51 -6.60 6.23 7.01
C ILE A 51 -7.14 5.01 6.28
N LEU A 52 -6.59 4.72 5.10
CA LEU A 52 -6.89 3.52 4.34
C LEU A 52 -5.82 2.49 4.60
N TYR A 53 -6.20 1.23 4.77
CA TYR A 53 -5.23 0.16 4.98
C TYR A 53 -5.55 -1.10 4.16
N ILE A 54 -4.51 -1.86 3.92
CA ILE A 54 -4.54 -3.25 3.47
C ILE A 54 -3.73 -4.11 4.44
N ARG A 55 -3.93 -5.41 4.42
CA ARG A 55 -3.17 -6.33 5.28
C ARG A 55 -1.85 -6.74 4.63
N GLY A 56 -0.80 -6.77 5.41
CA GLY A 56 0.44 -7.47 5.10
C GLY A 56 0.37 -8.95 5.49
N ASN A 57 1.47 -9.67 5.31
CA ASN A 57 1.50 -11.10 5.62
C ASN A 57 1.61 -11.42 7.12
N HIS A 58 1.87 -10.42 7.97
CA HIS A 58 1.91 -10.56 9.43
C HIS A 58 0.67 -9.98 10.14
N ASP A 59 -0.32 -9.48 9.40
CA ASP A 59 -1.54 -8.85 9.95
C ASP A 59 -2.67 -9.86 10.23
N ASP A 60 -2.35 -11.08 10.63
CA ASP A 60 -3.33 -12.14 10.92
C ASP A 60 -4.34 -11.72 11.99
N ARG A 61 -3.88 -10.94 12.97
CA ARG A 61 -4.71 -10.45 14.08
C ARG A 61 -5.76 -9.41 13.67
N TYR A 62 -5.63 -8.79 12.50
CA TYR A 62 -6.61 -7.81 12.00
C TYR A 62 -7.99 -8.41 11.73
N ALA A 63 -8.08 -9.75 11.57
CA ALA A 63 -9.38 -10.43 11.46
C ALA A 63 -10.20 -10.35 12.76
N GLN A 64 -9.53 -10.25 13.92
CA GLN A 64 -10.14 -10.20 15.25
C GLN A 64 -10.09 -8.77 15.83
N ASN A 65 -9.00 -8.07 15.62
CA ASN A 65 -8.74 -6.74 16.15
C ASN A 65 -8.27 -5.81 15.03
N PRO A 66 -9.17 -5.35 14.15
CA PRO A 66 -8.81 -4.42 13.08
C PRO A 66 -8.45 -3.04 13.63
N PRO A 67 -7.68 -2.23 12.89
CA PRO A 67 -7.44 -0.84 13.25
C PRO A 67 -8.73 -0.04 13.34
N GLU A 68 -9.04 0.50 14.53
CA GLU A 68 -10.25 1.31 14.76
C GLU A 68 -10.15 2.66 14.07
N GLY A 69 -11.27 3.12 13.50
CA GLY A 69 -11.33 4.40 12.78
C GLY A 69 -10.65 4.39 11.40
N CYS A 70 -10.09 3.25 10.96
CA CYS A 70 -9.45 3.09 9.67
C CYS A 70 -10.32 2.29 8.70
N LEU A 71 -10.18 2.50 7.40
CA LEU A 71 -10.94 1.83 6.36
C LEU A 71 -10.08 0.77 5.65
N CYS A 72 -10.50 -0.50 5.75
CA CYS A 72 -9.92 -1.59 4.95
C CYS A 72 -10.34 -1.47 3.49
N ILE A 73 -9.38 -1.35 2.58
CA ILE A 73 -9.64 -1.29 1.13
C ILE A 73 -9.16 -2.53 0.39
N GLU A 74 -8.93 -3.63 1.09
CA GLU A 74 -8.49 -4.86 0.47
C GLU A 74 -9.52 -5.40 -0.53
N ASP A 75 -9.08 -5.75 -1.74
CA ASP A 75 -9.93 -6.16 -2.87
C ASP A 75 -11.02 -5.13 -3.23
N GLN A 76 -10.69 -3.83 -3.09
CA GLN A 76 -11.60 -2.75 -3.42
C GLN A 76 -10.92 -1.67 -4.27
N VAL A 77 -11.74 -0.95 -5.04
CA VAL A 77 -11.38 0.32 -5.65
C VAL A 77 -12.18 1.40 -4.93
N VAL A 78 -11.49 2.35 -4.30
CA VAL A 78 -12.11 3.47 -3.58
C VAL A 78 -11.64 4.79 -4.18
N THR A 79 -12.45 5.83 -4.03
CA THR A 79 -12.08 7.18 -4.47
C THR A 79 -12.02 8.12 -3.27
N VAL A 80 -10.89 8.78 -3.08
CA VAL A 80 -10.67 9.77 -2.02
C VAL A 80 -10.01 11.00 -2.63
N GLY A 81 -10.63 12.17 -2.45
CA GLY A 81 -10.12 13.43 -3.00
C GLY A 81 -9.87 13.39 -4.52
N GLY A 82 -10.71 12.67 -5.27
CA GLY A 82 -10.57 12.48 -6.71
C GLY A 82 -9.58 11.39 -7.14
N LEU A 83 -8.77 10.81 -6.22
CA LEU A 83 -7.84 9.73 -6.53
C LEU A 83 -8.52 8.36 -6.38
N ARG A 84 -8.44 7.53 -7.42
CA ARG A 84 -8.95 6.14 -7.45
C ARG A 84 -7.84 5.20 -7.00
N ILE A 85 -8.07 4.48 -5.91
CA ILE A 85 -7.07 3.65 -5.24
C ILE A 85 -7.54 2.21 -5.24
N LEU A 86 -6.72 1.30 -5.80
CA LEU A 86 -6.91 -0.14 -5.71
C LEU A 86 -6.05 -0.71 -4.60
N GLY A 87 -6.66 -1.42 -3.62
CA GLY A 87 -5.96 -2.11 -2.54
C GLY A 87 -5.82 -3.62 -2.77
N LEU A 88 -4.60 -4.15 -2.69
CA LEU A 88 -4.27 -5.59 -2.82
C LEU A 88 -3.24 -6.00 -1.77
N GLY A 89 -3.71 -6.48 -0.62
CA GLY A 89 -2.85 -6.91 0.49
C GLY A 89 -2.20 -8.30 0.31
N GLY A 90 -1.30 -8.62 1.22
CA GLY A 90 -0.60 -9.89 1.34
C GLY A 90 0.66 -10.04 0.51
N SER A 91 1.38 -11.16 0.71
CA SER A 91 2.65 -11.47 0.05
C SER A 91 2.60 -12.74 -0.79
N MET A 92 3.67 -12.99 -1.54
CA MET A 92 3.91 -14.29 -2.19
C MET A 92 3.93 -15.38 -1.11
N ARG A 93 3.35 -16.54 -1.44
CA ARG A 93 3.29 -17.67 -0.52
C ARG A 93 4.64 -18.32 -0.35
N TYR A 94 5.20 -18.23 0.84
CA TYR A 94 6.41 -18.93 1.26
C TYR A 94 6.16 -19.93 2.41
N ASN A 95 5.01 -19.83 3.09
CA ASN A 95 4.56 -20.79 4.11
C ASN A 95 3.03 -20.94 4.08
N ARG A 96 2.41 -21.35 5.20
CA ARG A 96 0.95 -21.53 5.33
C ARG A 96 0.24 -20.33 5.97
N GLY A 97 0.83 -19.13 5.92
CA GLY A 97 0.23 -17.89 6.46
C GLY A 97 -1.06 -17.51 5.75
N VAL A 98 -1.97 -16.82 6.46
CA VAL A 98 -3.31 -16.49 5.95
C VAL A 98 -3.30 -15.45 4.84
N ASN A 99 -2.45 -14.44 4.93
CA ASN A 99 -2.36 -13.35 3.96
C ASN A 99 -1.26 -13.61 2.91
N GLN A 100 -1.11 -14.86 2.47
CA GLN A 100 -0.11 -15.28 1.50
C GLN A 100 -0.78 -15.95 0.30
N TYR A 101 -0.42 -15.51 -0.88
CA TYR A 101 -1.07 -15.87 -2.13
C TYR A 101 -0.07 -16.42 -3.15
N THR A 102 -0.51 -17.39 -3.94
CA THR A 102 0.22 -17.76 -5.17
C THR A 102 -0.04 -16.71 -6.25
N GLU A 103 0.82 -16.64 -7.26
CA GLU A 103 0.63 -15.79 -8.45
C GLU A 103 -0.76 -15.99 -9.08
N LYS A 104 -1.21 -17.27 -9.18
CA LYS A 104 -2.55 -17.60 -9.69
C LYS A 104 -3.67 -17.01 -8.83
N GLN A 105 -3.55 -17.08 -7.51
CA GLN A 105 -4.55 -16.52 -6.58
C GLN A 105 -4.57 -14.99 -6.65
N MET A 106 -3.42 -14.33 -6.71
CA MET A 106 -3.36 -12.87 -6.86
C MET A 106 -3.99 -12.43 -8.19
N ARG A 107 -3.70 -13.12 -9.28
CA ARG A 107 -4.35 -12.88 -10.59
C ARG A 107 -5.87 -13.06 -10.52
N GLN A 108 -6.36 -14.08 -9.83
CA GLN A 108 -7.80 -14.29 -9.63
C GLN A 108 -8.46 -13.17 -8.83
N ARG A 109 -7.78 -12.61 -7.81
CA ARG A 109 -8.26 -11.44 -7.04
C ARG A 109 -8.44 -10.25 -7.99
N VAL A 110 -7.45 -9.92 -8.80
CA VAL A 110 -7.53 -8.85 -9.80
C VAL A 110 -8.65 -9.09 -10.83
N GLN A 111 -8.79 -10.34 -11.31
CA GLN A 111 -9.85 -10.69 -12.26
C GLN A 111 -11.26 -10.47 -11.68
N LYS A 112 -11.49 -10.76 -10.41
CA LYS A 112 -12.77 -10.49 -9.73
C LYS A 112 -13.08 -8.99 -9.65
N LEU A 113 -12.06 -8.14 -9.64
CA LEU A 113 -12.20 -6.69 -9.55
C LEU A 113 -12.40 -6.01 -10.90
N ARG A 114 -12.32 -6.74 -12.02
CA ARG A 114 -12.34 -6.15 -13.38
C ARG A 114 -13.57 -5.28 -13.65
N PHE A 115 -14.75 -5.63 -13.11
CA PHE A 115 -15.95 -4.82 -13.26
C PHE A 115 -15.88 -3.51 -12.47
N LYS A 116 -15.36 -3.57 -11.22
CA LYS A 116 -15.14 -2.38 -10.40
C LYS A 116 -14.12 -1.46 -11.05
N LEU A 117 -13.02 -2.02 -11.59
CA LEU A 117 -11.97 -1.29 -12.30
C LEU A 117 -12.47 -0.64 -13.59
N TRP A 118 -13.33 -1.32 -14.32
CA TRP A 118 -13.99 -0.74 -15.50
C TRP A 118 -14.94 0.41 -15.09
N ARG A 119 -15.78 0.19 -14.08
CA ARG A 119 -16.74 1.19 -13.60
C ARG A 119 -16.05 2.43 -13.03
N SER A 120 -14.90 2.30 -12.41
CA SER A 120 -14.12 3.44 -11.89
C SER A 120 -13.38 4.24 -12.98
N GLY A 121 -13.35 3.74 -14.23
CA GLY A 121 -12.58 4.36 -15.31
C GLY A 121 -11.06 4.21 -15.13
N GLY A 122 -10.59 3.21 -14.35
CA GLY A 122 -9.19 2.95 -14.06
C GLY A 122 -8.79 3.23 -12.61
N ILE A 123 -7.49 3.36 -12.37
CA ILE A 123 -6.91 3.64 -11.05
C ILE A 123 -5.77 4.67 -11.17
N ASP A 124 -5.59 5.47 -10.14
CA ASP A 124 -4.50 6.46 -10.03
C ASP A 124 -3.38 5.94 -9.12
N ILE A 125 -3.75 5.14 -8.11
CA ILE A 125 -2.82 4.50 -7.17
C ILE A 125 -3.12 3.00 -7.09
N LEU A 126 -2.09 2.18 -7.30
CA LEU A 126 -2.06 0.76 -6.94
C LEU A 126 -1.40 0.63 -5.57
N MET A 127 -2.18 0.32 -4.54
CA MET A 127 -1.69 0.11 -3.18
C MET A 127 -1.57 -1.39 -2.90
N THR A 128 -0.35 -1.86 -2.64
CA THR A 128 -0.06 -3.27 -2.37
C THR A 128 0.78 -3.43 -1.11
N HIS A 129 0.83 -4.64 -0.53
CA HIS A 129 1.82 -4.93 0.50
C HIS A 129 3.13 -5.39 -0.13
N SER A 130 3.11 -6.43 -0.95
CA SER A 130 4.29 -6.90 -1.69
C SER A 130 4.64 -5.98 -2.87
N PRO A 131 5.93 -5.93 -3.27
CA PRO A 131 6.38 -5.28 -4.50
C PRO A 131 5.86 -6.01 -5.75
N ALA A 132 6.03 -5.37 -6.92
CA ALA A 132 5.96 -6.06 -8.19
C ALA A 132 7.28 -6.80 -8.48
N ARG A 133 7.22 -7.86 -9.30
CA ARG A 133 8.38 -8.65 -9.68
C ARG A 133 9.44 -7.76 -10.35
N ASP A 134 10.70 -7.93 -9.94
CA ASP A 134 11.87 -7.20 -10.45
C ASP A 134 11.83 -5.68 -10.23
N LEU A 135 10.91 -5.20 -9.36
CA LEU A 135 10.76 -3.79 -9.02
C LEU A 135 10.90 -3.52 -7.51
N GLY A 136 12.05 -3.86 -6.97
CA GLY A 136 12.36 -3.68 -5.55
C GLY A 136 12.02 -4.87 -4.69
N ASP A 137 11.70 -6.00 -5.30
CA ASP A 137 11.63 -7.31 -4.65
C ASP A 137 13.02 -7.89 -4.41
N ASP A 138 13.08 -8.97 -3.64
CA ASP A 138 14.32 -9.70 -3.36
C ASP A 138 14.31 -11.09 -4.01
N ALA A 139 15.50 -11.70 -4.12
CA ALA A 139 15.67 -13.00 -4.77
C ALA A 139 15.11 -14.17 -3.92
N ASP A 140 14.90 -13.98 -2.63
CA ASP A 140 14.34 -15.01 -1.77
C ASP A 140 12.80 -15.15 -1.98
N LEU A 141 12.28 -16.33 -1.65
CA LEU A 141 10.88 -16.65 -1.88
C LEU A 141 9.91 -15.77 -1.09
N ALA A 142 10.30 -15.32 0.12
CA ALA A 142 9.43 -14.52 0.97
C ALA A 142 9.22 -13.10 0.42
N HIS A 143 10.28 -12.50 -0.13
CA HIS A 143 10.28 -11.13 -0.64
C HIS A 143 10.10 -11.02 -2.15
N THR A 144 9.87 -12.15 -2.81
CA THR A 144 9.56 -12.19 -4.25
C THR A 144 8.25 -11.44 -4.56
N GLY A 145 8.30 -10.52 -5.53
CA GLY A 145 7.14 -9.74 -5.97
C GLY A 145 6.20 -10.49 -6.91
N PHE A 146 5.01 -9.94 -7.15
CA PHE A 146 4.01 -10.50 -8.06
C PHE A 146 4.15 -9.97 -9.49
N LYS A 147 4.15 -10.87 -10.48
CA LYS A 147 4.04 -10.51 -11.90
C LYS A 147 2.69 -9.88 -12.22
N THR A 148 1.64 -10.32 -11.53
CA THR A 148 0.28 -9.76 -11.67
C THR A 148 0.26 -8.23 -11.45
N PHE A 149 1.13 -7.67 -10.61
CA PHE A 149 1.18 -6.23 -10.40
C PHE A 149 1.78 -5.49 -11.61
N LEU A 150 2.73 -6.11 -12.33
CA LEU A 150 3.21 -5.60 -13.61
C LEU A 150 2.05 -5.54 -14.63
N ASP A 151 1.29 -6.65 -14.76
CA ASP A 151 0.12 -6.72 -15.65
C ASP A 151 -0.91 -5.61 -15.32
N VAL A 152 -1.13 -5.31 -14.03
CA VAL A 152 -2.03 -4.23 -13.58
C VAL A 152 -1.48 -2.86 -13.97
N MET A 153 -0.18 -2.60 -13.75
CA MET A 153 0.45 -1.33 -14.10
C MET A 153 0.44 -1.10 -15.61
N GLU A 154 0.75 -2.11 -16.40
CA GLU A 154 0.71 -2.02 -17.87
C GLU A 154 -0.70 -1.74 -18.40
N LYS A 155 -1.70 -2.40 -17.83
CA LYS A 155 -3.08 -2.31 -18.28
C LYS A 155 -3.79 -1.02 -17.87
N TYR A 156 -3.63 -0.62 -16.60
CA TYR A 156 -4.40 0.51 -16.01
C TYR A 156 -3.57 1.78 -15.86
N ARG A 157 -2.25 1.71 -16.02
CA ARG A 157 -1.29 2.81 -15.97
C ARG A 157 -1.53 3.75 -14.78
N PRO A 158 -1.54 3.21 -13.53
CA PRO A 158 -1.64 4.07 -12.37
C PRO A 158 -0.44 5.03 -12.32
N ARG A 159 -0.65 6.23 -11.83
CA ARG A 159 0.44 7.20 -11.63
C ARG A 159 1.44 6.70 -10.59
N TYR A 160 0.94 5.99 -9.57
CA TYR A 160 1.74 5.47 -8.47
C TYR A 160 1.40 4.01 -8.18
N MET A 161 2.43 3.23 -7.84
CA MET A 161 2.33 1.99 -7.09
C MET A 161 3.02 2.23 -5.75
N VAL A 162 2.31 1.93 -4.63
CA VAL A 162 2.87 2.07 -3.28
C VAL A 162 2.86 0.71 -2.60
N HIS A 163 3.98 0.31 -1.99
CA HIS A 163 4.12 -1.00 -1.37
C HIS A 163 5.04 -0.95 -0.14
N GLY A 164 5.03 -2.01 0.67
CA GLY A 164 5.94 -2.27 1.77
C GLY A 164 6.74 -3.55 1.56
N HIS A 165 6.78 -4.39 2.59
CA HIS A 165 7.29 -5.76 2.64
C HIS A 165 8.81 -5.92 2.52
N VAL A 166 9.49 -5.16 1.68
CA VAL A 166 10.95 -5.20 1.55
C VAL A 166 11.55 -4.09 2.40
N HIS A 167 12.29 -4.50 3.43
CA HIS A 167 12.84 -3.57 4.42
C HIS A 167 14.11 -2.91 3.92
N GLN A 168 14.27 -1.64 4.21
CA GLN A 168 15.44 -0.84 3.85
C GLN A 168 16.75 -1.43 4.36
N ASN A 169 16.72 -2.13 5.50
CA ASN A 169 17.89 -2.67 6.16
C ASN A 169 18.49 -3.92 5.49
N TYR A 170 17.79 -4.54 4.54
CA TYR A 170 18.24 -5.76 3.86
C TYR A 170 19.04 -5.49 2.58
N GLN A 171 18.99 -4.28 2.03
CA GLN A 171 19.64 -3.96 0.76
C GLN A 171 20.66 -2.82 0.91
N TYR A 172 21.94 -3.08 0.61
CA TYR A 172 23.01 -2.08 0.61
C TYR A 172 22.72 -0.88 -0.33
N ASN A 173 21.99 -1.10 -1.43
CA ASN A 173 21.58 -0.09 -2.42
C ASN A 173 20.06 0.08 -2.48
N PHE A 174 19.39 0.21 -1.34
CA PHE A 174 17.95 0.39 -1.31
C PHE A 174 17.53 1.65 -2.09
N LYS A 175 16.75 1.44 -3.14
CA LYS A 175 16.10 2.53 -3.89
C LYS A 175 14.63 2.57 -3.53
N ARG A 176 14.24 3.57 -2.74
CA ARG A 176 12.85 3.78 -2.32
C ARG A 176 11.91 4.06 -3.48
N VAL A 177 12.37 4.80 -4.50
CA VAL A 177 11.58 5.19 -5.67
C VAL A 177 12.17 4.55 -6.92
N ARG A 178 11.31 3.88 -7.69
CA ARG A 178 11.61 3.25 -8.98
C ARG A 178 10.54 3.66 -9.99
N HIS A 179 10.71 3.28 -11.25
CA HIS A 179 9.75 3.56 -12.31
C HIS A 179 9.51 2.30 -13.14
N HIS A 180 8.25 2.13 -13.58
CA HIS A 180 7.85 1.11 -14.55
C HIS A 180 6.89 1.76 -15.56
N GLY A 181 7.37 2.01 -16.78
CA GLY A 181 6.66 2.85 -17.73
C GLY A 181 6.34 4.23 -17.10
N ASP A 182 5.07 4.61 -17.12
CA ASP A 182 4.59 5.89 -16.56
C ASP A 182 4.31 5.82 -15.05
N THR A 183 4.41 4.63 -14.43
CA THR A 183 4.13 4.41 -13.01
C THR A 183 5.36 4.67 -12.15
N THR A 184 5.23 5.55 -11.15
CA THR A 184 6.22 5.72 -10.08
C THR A 184 5.94 4.69 -8.98
N VAL A 185 6.91 3.82 -8.70
CA VAL A 185 6.84 2.75 -7.68
C VAL A 185 7.57 3.21 -6.43
N ILE A 186 6.87 3.22 -5.28
CA ILE A 186 7.38 3.76 -4.01
C ILE A 186 7.29 2.68 -2.93
N ASN A 187 8.43 2.39 -2.29
CA ASN A 187 8.45 1.59 -1.09
C ASN A 187 8.17 2.48 0.13
N ALA A 188 7.08 2.18 0.85
CA ALA A 188 6.57 2.94 1.99
C ALA A 188 7.21 2.55 3.33
N PHE A 189 8.22 1.68 3.37
CA PHE A 189 8.86 1.21 4.60
C PHE A 189 9.10 2.34 5.62
N GLY A 190 8.64 2.15 6.86
CA GLY A 190 8.56 3.20 7.88
C GLY A 190 7.53 4.24 7.49
N HIS A 191 7.98 5.36 6.90
CA HIS A 191 7.08 6.38 6.37
C HIS A 191 7.65 7.09 5.14
N TYR A 192 6.76 7.63 4.31
CA TYR A 192 7.09 8.47 3.17
C TYR A 192 5.98 9.49 2.90
N LEU A 193 6.33 10.75 2.65
CA LEU A 193 5.37 11.79 2.26
C LEU A 193 5.37 11.92 0.73
N LEU A 194 4.21 11.73 0.13
CA LEU A 194 3.99 11.83 -1.30
C LEU A 194 3.08 13.04 -1.60
N ASP A 195 3.60 13.97 -2.39
CA ASP A 195 2.81 15.07 -2.93
C ASP A 195 2.25 14.68 -4.30
N VAL A 196 0.93 14.48 -4.36
CA VAL A 196 0.22 14.16 -5.61
C VAL A 196 -0.40 15.42 -6.18
N PRO A 197 0.02 15.87 -7.38
CA PRO A 197 -0.68 16.97 -8.08
C PRO A 197 -2.13 16.56 -8.33
N VAL A 198 -3.07 17.32 -7.78
CA VAL A 198 -4.50 17.13 -8.07
C VAL A 198 -4.74 17.68 -9.47
N THR A 199 -4.95 16.80 -10.44
CA THR A 199 -5.51 17.21 -11.73
C THR A 199 -7.01 17.29 -11.56
N GLU A 200 -7.59 18.48 -11.72
CA GLU A 200 -9.04 18.63 -11.87
C GLU A 200 -9.43 17.78 -13.08
N HIS A 201 -10.16 16.71 -12.87
CA HIS A 201 -10.81 15.97 -13.95
C HIS A 201 -11.97 16.84 -14.45
N SER A 202 -11.73 17.54 -15.56
CA SER A 202 -12.75 18.27 -16.32
C SER A 202 -13.81 17.31 -16.87
#